data_5e699dcf7be53f9a848a19d27d1925dc
#
_entry.id   5e699dcf7be53f9a848a19d27d1925dc
#
_cell.length_a   1.000
_cell.length_b   1.000
_cell.length_c   1.000
_cell.angle_alpha   90.00
_cell.angle_beta   90.00
_cell.angle_gamma   90.00
#
_symmetry.space_group_name_H-M   'P 1'
#
loop_
_entity.id
_entity.type
_entity.pdbx_description
1 polymer ?
#
loop_
_entity_poly.entity_id
_entity_poly.type
_entity_poly.pdbx_seq_one_letter_code
_entity_poly.pdbx_strand_id
1 'polypeptide(L)'
;HDISAGGMITTLLEMCFADNRLGLDIDFSYLAEKDIVKILFAENPGVLVQIKDCKKVAAILDEAGVAYNFLGRLGKAGKLKIKKDSKNFHLDIPSLRDLWFKTSYLLDRRQSGNELALERYKNYKNHDLKYKFTPSFSGKLSQYGLDVNRVKPSGIKAAVIREKGCQCERETAWAMYLAGFDVKDVHMTDLVSGRETLEDVNFIVFVGGFSNSDVLGSAKGWAGA
;
A
#
# COMPACT_ATOMS: atom_id res chain seq x y z
N HIS A 1 8.42 1.80 4.98
CA HIS A 1 8.51 2.51 3.70
C HIS A 1 9.86 2.20 3.03
N ASP A 2 9.84 1.95 1.74
CA ASP A 2 11.05 1.74 0.94
C ASP A 2 11.72 3.08 0.58
N ILE A 3 13.03 3.04 0.38
CA ILE A 3 13.78 4.17 -0.19
C ILE A 3 13.72 4.00 -1.71
N SER A 4 13.11 4.98 -2.37
CA SER A 4 12.90 4.99 -3.81
C SER A 4 13.17 6.40 -4.39
N ALA A 5 12.39 6.85 -5.37
CA ALA A 5 12.56 8.15 -6.00
C ALA A 5 12.61 9.30 -4.98
N GLY A 6 13.63 10.15 -5.08
CA GLY A 6 13.91 11.24 -4.15
C GLY A 6 14.73 10.86 -2.93
N GLY A 7 15.10 9.58 -2.78
CA GLY A 7 16.01 9.09 -1.76
C GLY A 7 15.44 9.07 -0.34
N MET A 8 16.33 8.89 0.63
CA MET A 8 15.99 8.75 2.04
C MET A 8 15.23 9.95 2.61
N ILE A 9 15.51 11.17 2.16
CA ILE A 9 14.84 12.37 2.66
C ILE A 9 13.33 12.34 2.34
N THR A 10 12.98 11.93 1.12
CA THR A 10 11.59 11.81 0.69
C THR A 10 10.88 10.75 1.51
N THR A 11 11.47 9.58 1.68
CA THR A 11 10.93 8.48 2.50
C THR A 11 10.68 8.92 3.94
N LEU A 12 11.64 9.61 4.59
CA LEU A 12 11.48 10.13 5.95
C LEU A 12 10.33 11.13 6.06
N LEU A 13 10.17 12.02 5.07
CA LEU A 13 9.09 13.00 5.04
C LEU A 13 7.73 12.34 4.83
N GLU A 14 7.63 11.42 3.87
CA GLU A 14 6.38 10.71 3.56
C GLU A 14 5.89 9.88 4.74
N MET A 15 6.78 9.24 5.50
CA MET A 15 6.42 8.57 6.76
C MET A 15 5.83 9.52 7.80
N CYS A 16 6.18 10.81 7.76
CA CYS A 16 5.63 11.83 8.67
C CYS A 16 4.34 12.48 8.16
N PHE A 17 3.99 12.33 6.88
CA PHE A 17 2.85 13.03 6.28
C PHE A 17 1.50 12.53 6.79
N ALA A 18 1.43 11.32 7.34
CA ALA A 18 0.22 10.77 7.92
C ALA A 18 -0.20 11.50 9.22
N ASP A 19 0.76 11.92 10.04
CA ASP A 19 0.53 12.73 11.24
C ASP A 19 1.63 13.78 11.40
N ASN A 20 1.36 14.98 10.93
CA ASN A 20 2.30 16.10 10.92
C ASN A 20 2.53 16.77 12.30
N ARG A 21 1.87 16.28 13.35
CA ARG A 21 2.14 16.69 14.74
C ARG A 21 3.38 16.00 15.27
N LEU A 22 3.73 14.86 14.70
CA LEU A 22 4.96 14.14 14.99
C LEU A 22 6.11 14.70 14.18
N GLY A 23 7.31 14.39 14.60
CA GLY A 23 8.54 14.73 13.90
C GLY A 23 9.55 13.61 14.02
N LEU A 24 10.74 13.84 13.49
CA LEU A 24 11.87 12.90 13.57
C LEU A 24 13.11 13.64 14.03
N ASP A 25 13.87 13.02 14.91
CA ASP A 25 15.22 13.42 15.31
C ASP A 25 16.20 12.33 14.80
N ILE A 26 16.93 12.64 13.74
CA ILE A 26 17.83 11.73 13.00
C ILE A 26 19.28 12.16 13.19
N ASP A 27 20.17 11.21 13.44
CA ASP A 27 21.63 11.46 13.55
C ASP A 27 22.39 10.55 12.58
N PHE A 28 23.01 11.15 11.56
CA PHE A 28 23.85 10.49 10.59
C PHE A 28 25.35 10.59 10.90
N SER A 29 25.75 11.10 12.09
CA SER A 29 27.16 11.35 12.42
C SER A 29 28.00 10.07 12.41
N TYR A 30 27.39 8.90 12.62
CA TYR A 30 28.07 7.61 12.59
C TYR A 30 28.35 7.08 11.18
N LEU A 31 27.70 7.62 10.14
CA LEU A 31 27.93 7.19 8.76
C LEU A 31 29.29 7.70 8.26
N ALA A 32 30.02 6.83 7.54
CA ALA A 32 31.32 7.17 6.97
C ALA A 32 31.21 8.22 5.87
N GLU A 33 30.11 8.22 5.09
CA GLU A 33 29.86 9.27 4.09
C GLU A 33 29.73 10.63 4.77
N LYS A 34 30.49 11.61 4.24
CA LYS A 34 30.52 12.98 4.77
C LYS A 34 29.57 13.93 4.06
N ASP A 35 29.22 13.61 2.84
CA ASP A 35 28.33 14.44 2.04
C ASP A 35 26.86 14.15 2.40
N ILE A 36 26.25 15.11 3.10
CA ILE A 36 24.85 14.99 3.51
C ILE A 36 23.88 14.91 2.31
N VAL A 37 24.22 15.49 1.18
CA VAL A 37 23.39 15.42 -0.03
C VAL A 37 23.37 13.99 -0.56
N LYS A 38 24.52 13.32 -0.59
CA LYS A 38 24.59 11.91 -0.97
C LYS A 38 23.80 11.02 -0.01
N ILE A 39 23.90 11.26 1.30
CA ILE A 39 23.14 10.48 2.30
C ILE A 39 21.63 10.64 2.09
N LEU A 40 21.17 11.86 1.86
CA LEU A 40 19.74 12.16 1.81
C LEU A 40 19.08 11.85 0.47
N PHE A 41 19.78 12.06 -0.64
CA PHE A 41 19.21 12.00 -1.99
C PHE A 41 19.69 10.80 -2.82
N ALA A 42 20.56 9.93 -2.27
CA ALA A 42 20.88 8.67 -2.94
C ALA A 42 19.66 7.75 -2.96
N GLU A 43 19.30 7.28 -4.14
CA GLU A 43 18.19 6.35 -4.37
C GLU A 43 18.65 4.89 -4.24
N ASN A 44 19.50 4.61 -3.24
CA ASN A 44 19.93 3.26 -2.95
C ASN A 44 18.79 2.45 -2.33
N PRO A 45 18.56 1.21 -2.79
CA PRO A 45 17.48 0.39 -2.25
C PRO A 45 17.66 0.16 -0.75
N GLY A 46 16.58 0.33 -0.02
CA GLY A 46 16.54 0.14 1.42
C GLY A 46 15.10 0.25 1.94
N VAL A 47 14.92 -0.11 3.19
CA VAL A 47 13.62 0.00 3.87
C VAL A 47 13.77 0.74 5.18
N LEU A 48 12.94 1.76 5.40
CA LEU A 48 12.80 2.45 6.67
C LEU A 48 11.64 1.87 7.46
N VAL A 49 11.88 1.50 8.70
CA VAL A 49 10.85 0.94 9.57
C VAL A 49 10.78 1.70 10.90
N GLN A 50 9.58 1.93 11.37
CA GLN A 50 9.34 2.39 12.73
C GLN A 50 9.14 1.16 13.62
N ILE A 51 9.93 1.05 14.68
CA ILE A 51 9.90 -0.09 15.59
C ILE A 51 9.70 0.36 17.04
N LYS A 52 9.02 -0.45 17.83
CA LYS A 52 8.79 -0.19 19.26
C LYS A 52 9.89 -0.80 20.13
N ASP A 53 10.32 -2.00 19.80
CA ASP A 53 11.35 -2.74 20.55
C ASP A 53 12.59 -2.94 19.68
N CYS A 54 13.53 -2.00 19.82
CA CYS A 54 14.76 -2.01 19.03
C CYS A 54 15.64 -3.24 19.33
N LYS A 55 15.66 -3.72 20.58
CA LYS A 55 16.51 -4.87 20.96
C LYS A 55 16.02 -6.16 20.31
N LYS A 56 14.70 -6.38 20.38
CA LYS A 56 14.08 -7.56 19.78
C LYS A 56 14.25 -7.59 18.26
N VAL A 57 14.03 -6.46 17.60
CA VAL A 57 14.17 -6.38 16.13
C VAL A 57 15.63 -6.51 15.71
N ALA A 58 16.55 -5.88 16.42
CA ALA A 58 17.99 -6.04 16.17
C ALA A 58 18.41 -7.51 16.24
N ALA A 59 18.01 -8.24 17.28
CA ALA A 59 18.33 -9.66 17.42
C ALA A 59 17.81 -10.51 16.23
N ILE A 60 16.61 -10.23 15.74
CA ILE A 60 16.03 -10.92 14.57
C ILE A 60 16.84 -10.62 13.30
N LEU A 61 17.24 -9.36 13.10
CA LEU A 61 18.01 -8.97 11.93
C LEU A 61 19.43 -9.53 11.95
N ASP A 62 20.06 -9.56 13.14
CA ASP A 62 21.39 -10.16 13.36
C ASP A 62 21.35 -11.66 13.07
N GLU A 63 20.33 -12.38 13.56
CA GLU A 63 20.13 -13.81 13.29
C GLU A 63 19.92 -14.09 11.79
N ALA A 64 19.19 -13.20 11.10
CA ALA A 64 18.95 -13.29 9.67
C ALA A 64 20.13 -12.80 8.80
N GLY A 65 21.19 -12.27 9.38
CA GLY A 65 22.33 -11.70 8.64
C GLY A 65 21.98 -10.43 7.85
N VAL A 66 20.95 -9.70 8.24
CA VAL A 66 20.49 -8.48 7.56
C VAL A 66 21.17 -7.26 8.16
N ALA A 67 21.88 -6.50 7.32
CA ALA A 67 22.51 -5.25 7.74
C ALA A 67 21.46 -4.16 8.02
N TYR A 68 21.60 -3.46 9.11
CA TYR A 68 20.71 -2.37 9.50
C TYR A 68 21.46 -1.22 10.18
N ASN A 69 20.81 -0.07 10.25
CA ASN A 69 21.28 1.07 10.99
C ASN A 69 20.15 1.68 11.81
N PHE A 70 20.45 2.09 13.05
CA PHE A 70 19.52 2.86 13.85
C PHE A 70 19.66 4.35 13.51
N LEU A 71 18.66 4.93 12.88
CA LEU A 71 18.73 6.30 12.35
C LEU A 71 18.39 7.37 13.39
N GLY A 72 17.46 7.09 14.30
CA GLY A 72 17.00 8.10 15.23
C GLY A 72 15.70 7.73 15.92
N ARG A 73 14.94 8.74 16.32
CA ARG A 73 13.73 8.61 17.13
C ARG A 73 12.61 9.52 16.64
N LEU A 74 11.39 9.18 17.00
CA LEU A 74 10.27 10.08 16.85
C LEU A 74 10.50 11.34 17.68
N GLY A 75 10.33 12.47 17.02
CA GLY A 75 10.34 13.79 17.62
C GLY A 75 8.94 14.36 17.81
N LYS A 76 8.86 15.62 18.17
CA LYS A 76 7.61 16.37 18.37
C LYS A 76 7.59 17.62 17.47
N ALA A 77 6.45 18.29 17.43
CA ALA A 77 6.28 19.60 16.82
C ALA A 77 6.44 19.68 15.30
N GLY A 78 6.12 18.60 14.58
CA GLY A 78 6.05 18.61 13.11
C GLY A 78 7.38 18.98 12.43
N LYS A 79 8.52 18.61 13.02
CA LYS A 79 9.84 18.95 12.49
C LYS A 79 10.67 17.69 12.25
N LEU A 80 11.34 17.65 11.11
CA LEU A 80 12.42 16.71 10.84
C LEU A 80 13.73 17.40 11.18
N LYS A 81 14.40 16.92 12.22
CA LYS A 81 15.73 17.38 12.62
C LYS A 81 16.74 16.35 12.17
N ILE A 82 17.75 16.80 11.47
CA ILE A 82 18.83 15.97 10.94
C ILE A 82 20.14 16.53 11.46
N LYS A 83 20.92 15.66 12.09
CA LYS A 83 22.28 15.95 12.53
C LYS A 83 23.28 15.16 11.68
N LYS A 84 24.33 15.83 11.25
CA LYS A 84 25.52 15.22 10.62
C LYS A 84 26.76 15.92 11.15
N ASP A 85 27.52 15.23 11.99
CA ASP A 85 28.69 15.78 12.67
C ASP A 85 28.33 17.08 13.43
N SER A 86 28.94 18.22 13.08
CA SER A 86 28.65 19.54 13.66
C SER A 86 27.46 20.26 13.00
N LYS A 87 26.91 19.75 11.91
CA LYS A 87 25.84 20.38 11.14
C LYS A 87 24.48 19.91 11.60
N ASN A 88 23.54 20.85 11.75
CA ASN A 88 22.15 20.57 12.09
C ASN A 88 21.22 21.16 11.05
N PHE A 89 20.23 20.40 10.62
CA PHE A 89 19.20 20.80 9.67
C PHE A 89 17.83 20.66 10.32
N HIS A 90 16.95 21.62 10.07
CA HIS A 90 15.58 21.62 10.60
C HIS A 90 14.63 21.86 9.44
N LEU A 91 13.77 20.87 9.17
CA LEU A 91 12.79 20.94 8.11
C LEU A 91 11.40 20.96 8.73
N ASP A 92 10.53 21.82 8.21
CA ASP A 92 9.14 21.95 8.65
C ASP A 92 8.27 20.98 7.87
N ILE A 93 7.79 19.91 8.51
CA ILE A 93 7.03 18.84 7.87
C ILE A 93 5.71 19.34 7.25
N PRO A 94 4.89 20.16 7.94
CA PRO A 94 3.67 20.70 7.34
C PRO A 94 3.89 21.45 6.03
N SER A 95 4.89 22.32 5.97
CA SER A 95 5.19 23.09 4.77
C SER A 95 5.69 22.20 3.63
N LEU A 96 6.51 21.20 3.94
CA LEU A 96 7.00 20.25 2.95
C LEU A 96 5.90 19.31 2.45
N ARG A 97 4.94 18.95 3.30
CA ARG A 97 3.74 18.21 2.89
C ARG A 97 2.89 19.03 1.94
N ASP A 98 2.69 20.32 2.21
CA ASP A 98 2.00 21.22 1.29
C ASP A 98 2.69 21.29 -0.07
N LEU A 99 4.02 21.39 -0.07
CA LEU A 99 4.81 21.40 -1.30
C LEU A 99 4.69 20.08 -2.07
N TRP A 100 4.72 18.95 -1.39
CA TRP A 100 4.54 17.62 -1.97
C TRP A 100 3.19 17.47 -2.67
N PHE A 101 2.09 17.85 -2.01
CA PHE A 101 0.75 17.84 -2.60
C PHE A 101 0.54 18.86 -3.72
N LYS A 102 1.35 19.94 -3.75
CA LYS A 102 1.21 21.00 -4.75
C LYS A 102 1.36 20.50 -6.18
N THR A 103 2.24 19.54 -6.44
CA THR A 103 2.43 18.98 -7.78
C THR A 103 1.15 18.30 -8.29
N SER A 104 0.53 17.46 -7.47
CA SER A 104 -0.75 16.82 -7.79
C SER A 104 -1.87 17.86 -8.01
N TYR A 105 -1.92 18.90 -7.19
CA TYR A 105 -2.85 20.00 -7.35
C TYR A 105 -2.69 20.72 -8.71
N LEU A 106 -1.45 20.96 -9.15
CA LEU A 106 -1.19 21.62 -10.44
C LEU A 106 -1.65 20.79 -11.63
N LEU A 107 -1.56 19.46 -11.54
CA LEU A 107 -2.10 18.54 -12.55
C LEU A 107 -3.63 18.47 -12.47
N ASP A 108 -4.18 18.33 -11.28
CA ASP A 108 -5.61 18.23 -11.01
C ASP A 108 -6.40 19.45 -11.53
N ARG A 109 -5.82 20.64 -11.44
CA ARG A 109 -6.41 21.86 -12.03
C ARG A 109 -6.73 21.74 -13.51
N ARG A 110 -5.94 20.96 -14.24
CA ARG A 110 -6.15 20.73 -15.68
C ARG A 110 -7.24 19.71 -15.98
N GLN A 111 -7.45 18.78 -15.04
CA GLN A 111 -8.43 17.70 -15.18
C GLN A 111 -9.80 18.07 -14.62
N SER A 112 -9.84 18.65 -13.42
CA SER A 112 -11.08 18.89 -12.66
C SER A 112 -11.49 20.36 -12.58
N GLY A 113 -10.70 21.27 -13.15
CA GLY A 113 -10.89 22.71 -13.05
C GLY A 113 -10.31 23.30 -11.75
N ASN A 114 -10.22 24.64 -11.74
CA ASN A 114 -9.51 25.36 -10.67
C ASN A 114 -10.18 25.22 -9.30
N GLU A 115 -11.50 25.31 -9.24
CA GLU A 115 -12.25 25.35 -7.98
C GLU A 115 -12.17 24.01 -7.24
N LEU A 116 -12.54 22.92 -7.90
CA LEU A 116 -12.53 21.57 -7.31
C LEU A 116 -11.12 21.11 -6.92
N ALA A 117 -10.13 21.41 -7.77
CA ALA A 117 -8.74 21.09 -7.46
C ALA A 117 -8.23 21.87 -6.24
N LEU A 118 -8.58 23.17 -6.14
CA LEU A 118 -8.22 24.01 -5.00
C LEU A 118 -8.88 23.54 -3.70
N GLU A 119 -10.14 23.16 -3.78
CA GLU A 119 -10.87 22.60 -2.64
C GLU A 119 -10.18 21.33 -2.11
N ARG A 120 -9.86 20.36 -2.97
CA ARG A 120 -9.12 19.15 -2.61
C ARG A 120 -7.77 19.49 -2.00
N TYR A 121 -7.01 20.40 -2.62
CA TYR A 121 -5.70 20.81 -2.12
C TYR A 121 -5.77 21.48 -0.75
N LYS A 122 -6.78 22.29 -0.48
CA LYS A 122 -6.97 22.89 0.84
C LYS A 122 -7.43 21.87 1.89
N ASN A 123 -8.21 20.88 1.46
CA ASN A 123 -8.91 19.95 2.34
C ASN A 123 -8.14 18.68 2.65
N TYR A 124 -7.05 18.33 1.93
CA TYR A 124 -6.28 17.10 2.20
C TYR A 124 -5.80 17.01 3.65
N LYS A 125 -5.60 18.15 4.32
CA LYS A 125 -5.18 18.24 5.74
C LYS A 125 -6.25 17.77 6.72
N ASN A 126 -7.51 17.75 6.31
CA ASN A 126 -8.67 17.47 7.14
C ASN A 126 -9.12 16.00 7.03
N HIS A 127 -8.44 15.19 6.20
CA HIS A 127 -8.73 13.78 6.01
C HIS A 127 -7.90 12.93 6.98
N ASP A 128 -8.18 13.07 8.26
CA ASP A 128 -7.62 12.17 9.26
C ASP A 128 -8.17 10.75 9.02
N LEU A 129 -7.28 9.77 8.90
CA LEU A 129 -7.66 8.35 8.88
C LEU A 129 -8.17 7.96 10.28
N LYS A 130 -9.43 8.27 10.56
CA LYS A 130 -10.10 7.89 11.81
C LYS A 130 -11.14 6.82 11.52
N TYR A 131 -10.85 5.60 11.92
CA TYR A 131 -11.80 4.51 11.85
C TYR A 131 -12.56 4.43 13.17
N LYS A 132 -13.89 4.44 13.08
CA LYS A 132 -14.77 4.11 14.21
C LYS A 132 -15.24 2.68 14.06
N PHE A 133 -14.70 1.81 14.85
CA PHE A 133 -15.18 0.44 14.94
C PHE A 133 -16.25 0.34 16.01
N THR A 134 -17.18 -0.61 15.85
CA THR A 134 -18.11 -0.94 16.94
C THR A 134 -17.32 -1.48 18.14
N PRO A 135 -17.81 -1.31 19.38
CA PRO A 135 -17.11 -1.81 20.57
C PRO A 135 -16.85 -3.33 20.53
N SER A 136 -17.68 -4.06 19.81
CA SER A 136 -17.55 -5.51 19.63
C SER A 136 -16.56 -5.93 18.55
N PHE A 137 -16.04 -4.99 17.75
CA PHE A 137 -15.12 -5.32 16.65
C PHE A 137 -13.75 -5.76 17.17
N SER A 138 -13.41 -7.03 16.99
CA SER A 138 -12.14 -7.62 17.44
C SER A 138 -11.02 -7.60 16.38
N GLY A 139 -11.35 -7.29 15.13
CA GLY A 139 -10.42 -7.40 13.98
C GLY A 139 -10.10 -8.85 13.56
N LYS A 140 -10.77 -9.84 14.15
CA LYS A 140 -10.55 -11.26 13.84
C LYS A 140 -11.65 -11.80 12.92
N LEU A 141 -11.29 -12.56 11.91
CA LEU A 141 -12.23 -13.18 10.97
C LEU A 141 -13.20 -14.12 11.67
N SER A 142 -12.76 -14.81 12.72
CA SER A 142 -13.60 -15.69 13.53
C SER A 142 -14.80 -15.00 14.19
N GLN A 143 -14.75 -13.68 14.38
CA GLN A 143 -15.90 -12.89 14.87
C GLN A 143 -17.09 -12.96 13.93
N TYR A 144 -16.86 -13.16 12.65
CA TYR A 144 -17.86 -13.26 11.59
C TYR A 144 -18.16 -14.70 11.19
N GLY A 145 -17.72 -15.68 11.99
CA GLY A 145 -17.87 -17.10 11.67
C GLY A 145 -17.00 -17.57 10.51
N LEU A 146 -15.99 -16.77 10.11
CA LEU A 146 -15.10 -17.10 9.01
C LEU A 146 -13.92 -17.94 9.52
N ASP A 147 -13.73 -19.11 8.91
CA ASP A 147 -12.61 -20.02 9.19
C ASP A 147 -11.67 -20.07 8.01
N VAL A 148 -10.45 -19.52 8.21
CA VAL A 148 -9.38 -19.52 7.20
C VAL A 148 -8.83 -20.91 6.87
N ASN A 149 -9.11 -21.89 7.74
CA ASN A 149 -8.66 -23.27 7.60
C ASN A 149 -9.81 -24.22 7.28
N ARG A 150 -10.92 -23.71 6.77
CA ARG A 150 -12.08 -24.52 6.40
C ARG A 150 -11.70 -25.61 5.39
N VAL A 151 -11.86 -26.86 5.74
CA VAL A 151 -11.58 -28.01 4.86
C VAL A 151 -12.86 -28.59 4.26
N LYS A 152 -13.97 -28.52 5.04
CA LYS A 152 -15.24 -29.10 4.61
C LYS A 152 -15.91 -28.21 3.55
N PRO A 153 -16.28 -28.76 2.38
CA PRO A 153 -17.06 -28.04 1.38
C PRO A 153 -18.38 -27.51 1.96
N SER A 154 -18.78 -26.31 1.50
CA SER A 154 -20.06 -25.71 1.85
C SER A 154 -21.20 -26.22 0.97
N GLY A 155 -20.89 -26.70 -0.22
CA GLY A 155 -21.85 -27.05 -1.24
C GLY A 155 -22.36 -25.87 -2.08
N ILE A 156 -21.94 -24.63 -1.75
CA ILE A 156 -22.31 -23.44 -2.52
C ILE A 156 -21.09 -23.02 -3.35
N LYS A 157 -21.19 -23.14 -4.67
CA LYS A 157 -20.05 -22.94 -5.58
C LYS A 157 -20.00 -21.54 -6.14
N ALA A 158 -18.79 -20.96 -6.19
CA ALA A 158 -18.50 -19.73 -6.90
C ALA A 158 -17.46 -19.96 -8.01
N ALA A 159 -17.71 -19.45 -9.19
CA ALA A 159 -16.73 -19.42 -10.28
C ALA A 159 -16.03 -18.06 -10.32
N VAL A 160 -14.71 -18.08 -10.31
CA VAL A 160 -13.85 -16.94 -10.58
C VAL A 160 -13.42 -17.02 -12.03
N ILE A 161 -14.00 -16.17 -12.87
CA ILE A 161 -13.74 -16.17 -14.30
C ILE A 161 -12.55 -15.26 -14.59
N ARG A 162 -11.57 -15.78 -15.32
CA ARG A 162 -10.38 -15.03 -15.72
C ARG A 162 -10.00 -15.23 -17.17
N GLU A 163 -9.24 -14.31 -17.69
CA GLU A 163 -8.71 -14.34 -19.05
C GLU A 163 -7.26 -13.83 -19.06
N LYS A 164 -6.58 -13.99 -20.17
CA LYS A 164 -5.22 -13.46 -20.38
C LYS A 164 -5.16 -11.97 -20.05
N GLY A 165 -4.23 -11.58 -19.18
CA GLY A 165 -4.03 -10.21 -18.72
C GLY A 165 -4.94 -9.77 -17.56
N CYS A 166 -5.74 -10.68 -17.01
CA CYS A 166 -6.46 -10.44 -15.75
C CYS A 166 -5.53 -10.41 -14.55
N GLN A 167 -6.00 -9.80 -13.48
CA GLN A 167 -5.33 -9.68 -12.19
C GLN A 167 -6.32 -9.98 -11.07
N CYS A 168 -5.77 -10.21 -9.87
CA CYS A 168 -6.55 -10.41 -8.64
C CYS A 168 -7.43 -11.67 -8.61
N GLU A 169 -7.16 -12.67 -9.45
CA GLU A 169 -7.88 -13.94 -9.42
C GLU A 169 -7.69 -14.69 -8.10
N ARG A 170 -6.49 -14.66 -7.53
CA ARG A 170 -6.17 -15.30 -6.25
C ARG A 170 -6.85 -14.60 -5.07
N GLU A 171 -6.76 -13.28 -5.04
CA GLU A 171 -7.39 -12.46 -4.01
C GLU A 171 -8.91 -12.60 -4.05
N THR A 172 -9.49 -12.63 -5.24
CA THR A 172 -10.92 -12.85 -5.44
C THR A 172 -11.33 -14.25 -4.98
N ALA A 173 -10.59 -15.27 -5.39
CA ALA A 173 -10.83 -16.66 -4.95
C ALA A 173 -10.73 -16.79 -3.43
N TRP A 174 -9.73 -16.17 -2.82
CA TRP A 174 -9.57 -16.14 -1.38
C TRP A 174 -10.72 -15.42 -0.67
N ALA A 175 -11.18 -14.29 -1.16
CA ALA A 175 -12.32 -13.57 -0.61
C ALA A 175 -13.60 -14.40 -0.69
N MET A 176 -13.85 -15.08 -1.82
CA MET A 176 -15.00 -15.99 -1.99
C MET A 176 -14.89 -17.18 -1.05
N TYR A 177 -13.71 -17.79 -0.90
CA TYR A 177 -13.49 -18.89 0.04
C TYR A 177 -13.79 -18.45 1.49
N LEU A 178 -13.31 -17.29 1.91
CA LEU A 178 -13.58 -16.72 3.22
C LEU A 178 -15.07 -16.42 3.42
N ALA A 179 -15.77 -15.99 2.38
CA ALA A 179 -17.22 -15.79 2.39
C ALA A 179 -18.03 -17.10 2.46
N GLY A 180 -17.36 -18.25 2.39
CA GLY A 180 -18.00 -19.56 2.56
C GLY A 180 -18.25 -20.32 1.26
N PHE A 181 -17.85 -19.81 0.10
CA PHE A 181 -18.02 -20.53 -1.17
C PHE A 181 -16.96 -21.62 -1.37
N ASP A 182 -17.34 -22.66 -2.11
CA ASP A 182 -16.43 -23.60 -2.74
C ASP A 182 -16.01 -23.01 -4.10
N VAL A 183 -14.74 -22.58 -4.21
CA VAL A 183 -14.32 -21.76 -5.33
C VAL A 183 -13.79 -22.61 -6.48
N LYS A 184 -14.26 -22.29 -7.69
CA LYS A 184 -13.81 -22.86 -8.95
C LYS A 184 -13.07 -21.76 -9.74
N ASP A 185 -11.82 -22.02 -10.14
CA ASP A 185 -11.05 -21.15 -11.06
C ASP A 185 -11.40 -21.56 -12.49
N VAL A 186 -11.91 -20.61 -13.27
CA VAL A 186 -12.39 -20.86 -14.63
C VAL A 186 -11.73 -19.88 -15.60
N HIS A 187 -10.97 -20.42 -16.54
CA HIS A 187 -10.43 -19.59 -17.61
C HIS A 187 -11.40 -19.52 -18.78
N MET A 188 -11.45 -18.40 -19.49
CA MET A 188 -12.34 -18.23 -20.65
C MET A 188 -12.18 -19.32 -21.71
N THR A 189 -10.96 -19.85 -21.89
CA THR A 189 -10.73 -20.98 -22.81
C THR A 189 -11.46 -22.26 -22.37
N ASP A 190 -11.77 -22.43 -21.08
CA ASP A 190 -12.52 -23.57 -20.60
C ASP A 190 -14.00 -23.48 -21.01
N LEU A 191 -14.56 -22.26 -20.96
CA LEU A 191 -15.92 -21.97 -21.43
C LEU A 191 -16.02 -22.13 -22.96
N VAL A 192 -15.12 -21.51 -23.70
CA VAL A 192 -15.10 -21.53 -25.16
C VAL A 192 -14.93 -22.97 -25.70
N SER A 193 -14.13 -23.79 -25.03
CA SER A 193 -13.92 -25.19 -25.43
C SER A 193 -15.01 -26.16 -24.94
N GLY A 194 -15.94 -25.69 -24.13
CA GLY A 194 -17.00 -26.51 -23.53
C GLY A 194 -16.48 -27.46 -22.42
N ARG A 195 -15.26 -27.25 -21.91
CA ARG A 195 -14.75 -28.01 -20.74
C ARG A 195 -15.45 -27.60 -19.46
N GLU A 196 -15.99 -26.39 -19.43
CA GLU A 196 -16.73 -25.83 -18.32
C GLU A 196 -18.04 -25.21 -18.82
N THR A 197 -19.15 -25.45 -18.12
CA THR A 197 -20.48 -24.95 -18.51
C THR A 197 -21.11 -24.03 -17.47
N LEU A 198 -20.54 -23.93 -16.27
CA LEU A 198 -21.05 -23.16 -15.13
C LEU A 198 -22.44 -23.58 -14.61
N GLU A 199 -23.01 -24.68 -15.07
CA GLU A 199 -24.35 -25.14 -14.69
C GLU A 199 -24.46 -25.48 -13.19
N ASP A 200 -23.33 -25.87 -12.58
CA ASP A 200 -23.25 -26.25 -11.17
C ASP A 200 -22.83 -25.08 -10.25
N VAL A 201 -22.80 -23.85 -10.77
CA VAL A 201 -22.30 -22.67 -10.06
C VAL A 201 -23.43 -21.78 -9.56
N ASN A 202 -23.34 -21.33 -8.31
CA ASN A 202 -24.34 -20.48 -7.68
C ASN A 202 -23.98 -18.98 -7.80
N PHE A 203 -22.69 -18.67 -7.96
CA PHE A 203 -22.19 -17.31 -8.01
C PHE A 203 -21.05 -17.20 -9.02
N ILE A 204 -21.05 -16.15 -9.83
CA ILE A 204 -20.02 -15.88 -10.84
C ILE A 204 -19.42 -14.52 -10.56
N VAL A 205 -18.08 -14.44 -10.60
CA VAL A 205 -17.33 -13.20 -10.50
C VAL A 205 -16.31 -13.09 -11.63
N PHE A 206 -16.30 -11.97 -12.31
CA PHE A 206 -15.29 -11.63 -13.31
C PHE A 206 -14.21 -10.79 -12.63
N VAL A 207 -12.95 -11.22 -12.74
CA VAL A 207 -11.84 -10.48 -12.16
C VAL A 207 -11.47 -9.28 -13.02
N GLY A 208 -10.82 -8.28 -12.40
CA GLY A 208 -10.34 -7.09 -13.09
C GLY A 208 -9.03 -7.31 -13.84
N GLY A 209 -8.56 -6.26 -14.49
CA GLY A 209 -7.29 -6.23 -15.22
C GLY A 209 -7.47 -5.83 -16.68
N PHE A 210 -6.35 -5.73 -17.38
CA PHE A 210 -6.31 -5.36 -18.80
C PHE A 210 -6.42 -6.61 -19.68
N SER A 211 -7.55 -7.30 -19.60
CA SER A 211 -7.81 -8.52 -20.38
C SER A 211 -7.58 -8.26 -21.86
N ASN A 212 -6.86 -9.17 -22.51
CA ASN A 212 -6.52 -9.05 -23.94
C ASN A 212 -5.90 -7.68 -24.30
N SER A 213 -5.03 -7.14 -23.41
CA SER A 213 -4.38 -5.83 -23.58
C SER A 213 -5.38 -4.67 -23.69
N ASP A 214 -6.57 -4.82 -23.12
CA ASP A 214 -7.65 -3.82 -23.13
C ASP A 214 -8.13 -3.40 -24.54
N VAL A 215 -7.83 -4.22 -25.52
CA VAL A 215 -8.26 -3.98 -26.91
C VAL A 215 -9.78 -4.09 -27.02
N LEU A 216 -10.40 -3.14 -27.68
CA LEU A 216 -11.85 -3.06 -27.90
C LEU A 216 -12.70 -3.00 -26.62
N GLY A 217 -12.08 -2.68 -25.49
CA GLY A 217 -12.74 -2.63 -24.18
C GLY A 217 -13.02 -4.01 -23.64
N SER A 218 -12.01 -4.65 -23.06
CA SER A 218 -11.91 -5.97 -22.41
C SER A 218 -13.19 -6.80 -22.31
N ALA A 219 -14.22 -6.27 -21.67
CA ALA A 219 -15.52 -6.95 -21.48
C ALA A 219 -16.22 -7.33 -22.78
N LYS A 220 -16.05 -6.58 -23.87
CA LYS A 220 -16.59 -6.90 -25.19
C LYS A 220 -15.89 -8.12 -25.79
N GLY A 221 -14.58 -8.25 -25.57
CA GLY A 221 -13.81 -9.42 -25.96
C GLY A 221 -14.29 -10.69 -25.24
N TRP A 222 -14.59 -10.59 -23.95
CA TRP A 222 -15.14 -11.72 -23.18
C TRP A 222 -16.53 -12.12 -23.66
N ALA A 223 -17.39 -11.12 -23.92
CA ALA A 223 -18.76 -11.37 -24.35
C ALA A 223 -18.86 -11.89 -25.80
N GLY A 224 -17.83 -11.67 -26.60
CA GLY A 224 -17.80 -12.11 -28.00
C GLY A 224 -17.13 -13.46 -28.23
N ALA A 225 -16.50 -14.01 -27.20
CA ALA A 225 -15.85 -15.31 -27.26
C ALA A 225 -16.80 -16.44 -26.89
#